data_8964810924d3a93bb93f9b1a34557b6a
#
_entry.id   8964810924d3a93bb93f9b1a34557b6a
#
_cell.length_a   1.000
_cell.length_b   1.000
_cell.length_c   1.000
_cell.angle_alpha   90.00
_cell.angle_beta   90.00
_cell.angle_gamma   90.00
#
_symmetry.space_group_name_H-M   'P 1'
#
loop_
_entity.id
_entity.type
_entity.pdbx_description
1 polymer ?
#
loop_
_entity_poly.entity_id
_entity_poly.type
_entity_poly.pdbx_seq_one_letter_code
_entity_poly.pdbx_strand_id
1 'polypeptide(L)'
;QAEVKKQFRQDIPLAERNYNMVELGPRGTGKSYVVQEVSPYSALLTGGTTVANLFGHMSGRQKGMVQIWDVVGFDEVADLQKMPKEVVTTMKTYCESGTFQRGQEAVSGDASIAMFGNTNQPVDVMVQTGHLFAPMPDIIRDDMAFIDRLHFYLPGWEIPKMRNDLFTNHYGFVVDYLAEALRELRKLNFTEVVERDFAFGSHLVQRDRKAVQKTFSGLMKLIHPHGEATREEMAELVELALEMRRRVKEQLKKLGSFEYHQTSFSYIDRETGHERFVGVPEQGGRNLAAPLQGWTGQSLNLFIVAVSPLLPKKSAK
;
A
#
# COMPACT_ATOMS: atom_id res chain seq x y z
N GLN A 1 5.89 -7.74 -18.64
CA GLN A 1 5.43 -8.33 -17.35
C GLN A 1 5.80 -7.44 -16.15
N ALA A 2 7.04 -6.97 -16.00
CA ALA A 2 7.46 -6.14 -14.86
C ALA A 2 6.67 -4.82 -14.73
N GLU A 3 6.30 -4.19 -15.86
CA GLU A 3 5.49 -2.97 -15.87
C GLU A 3 4.05 -3.22 -15.42
N VAL A 4 3.47 -4.37 -15.78
CA VAL A 4 2.11 -4.76 -15.37
C VAL A 4 2.06 -4.96 -13.86
N LYS A 5 3.05 -5.61 -13.26
CA LYS A 5 3.12 -5.84 -11.80
C LYS A 5 3.14 -4.53 -11.02
N LYS A 6 3.75 -3.48 -11.57
CA LYS A 6 3.78 -2.15 -10.92
C LYS A 6 2.41 -1.47 -10.82
N GLN A 7 1.47 -1.82 -11.67
CA GLN A 7 0.13 -1.20 -11.69
C GLN A 7 -0.75 -1.70 -10.54
N PHE A 8 -0.60 -2.95 -10.13
CA PHE A 8 -1.34 -3.51 -9.00
C PHE A 8 -0.94 -2.92 -7.63
N ARG A 9 0.05 -2.01 -7.59
CA ARG A 9 0.49 -1.37 -6.35
C ARG A 9 -0.61 -0.57 -5.64
N GLN A 10 -1.52 0.05 -6.40
CA GLN A 10 -2.65 0.80 -5.85
C GLN A 10 -3.71 -0.12 -5.21
N ASP A 11 -3.83 -1.35 -5.69
CA ASP A 11 -4.86 -2.30 -5.28
C ASP A 11 -4.47 -3.11 -4.04
N ILE A 12 -3.21 -3.04 -3.58
CA ILE A 12 -2.72 -3.82 -2.44
C ILE A 12 -3.61 -3.66 -1.19
N PRO A 13 -4.08 -2.46 -0.80
CA PRO A 13 -4.96 -2.30 0.35
C PRO A 13 -6.27 -3.07 0.24
N LEU A 14 -6.76 -3.31 -0.99
CA LEU A 14 -7.98 -4.05 -1.25
C LEU A 14 -7.79 -5.56 -1.01
N ALA A 15 -6.58 -6.09 -1.22
CA ALA A 15 -6.25 -7.51 -1.11
C ALA A 15 -5.53 -7.90 0.19
N GLU A 16 -4.92 -6.95 0.91
CA GLU A 16 -4.16 -7.21 2.15
C GLU A 16 -4.85 -6.55 3.35
N ARG A 17 -4.84 -7.23 4.53
CA ARG A 17 -5.42 -6.69 5.77
C ARG A 17 -4.44 -5.81 6.50
N ASN A 18 -4.95 -4.78 7.20
CA ASN A 18 -4.14 -3.86 8.00
C ASN A 18 -2.90 -3.36 7.24
N TYR A 19 -3.09 -3.00 5.98
CA TYR A 19 -2.04 -2.51 5.12
C TYR A 19 -2.07 -0.99 5.07
N ASN A 20 -0.97 -0.35 5.48
CA ASN A 20 -0.90 1.09 5.61
C ASN A 20 -0.05 1.66 4.48
N MET A 21 -0.65 2.40 3.58
CA MET A 21 0.05 3.00 2.44
C MET A 21 -0.19 4.51 2.33
N VAL A 22 0.72 5.16 1.66
CA VAL A 22 0.56 6.54 1.20
C VAL A 22 0.90 6.61 -0.28
N GLU A 23 0.06 7.29 -1.04
CA GLU A 23 0.30 7.62 -2.44
C GLU A 23 0.25 9.13 -2.63
N LEU A 24 1.38 9.72 -2.97
CA LEU A 24 1.51 11.14 -3.24
C LEU A 24 1.98 11.34 -4.68
N GLY A 25 1.29 12.22 -5.42
CA GLY A 25 1.62 12.41 -6.83
C GLY A 25 0.76 13.45 -7.52
N PRO A 26 0.97 13.67 -8.81
CA PRO A 26 0.20 14.63 -9.58
C PRO A 26 -1.28 14.27 -9.64
N ARG A 27 -2.12 15.27 -9.95
CA ARG A 27 -3.55 15.05 -10.16
C ARG A 27 -3.81 14.22 -11.42
N GLY A 28 -4.94 13.48 -11.41
CA GLY A 28 -5.41 12.72 -12.55
C GLY A 28 -4.77 11.34 -12.77
N THR A 29 -4.13 10.76 -11.75
CA THR A 29 -3.56 9.41 -11.78
C THR A 29 -4.50 8.32 -11.23
N GLY A 30 -5.74 8.69 -10.86
CA GLY A 30 -6.75 7.73 -10.38
C GLY A 30 -6.61 7.29 -8.92
N LYS A 31 -5.81 8.00 -8.10
CA LYS A 31 -5.54 7.63 -6.69
C LYS A 31 -6.79 7.25 -5.89
N SER A 32 -7.72 8.17 -5.79
CA SER A 32 -8.96 7.98 -5.02
C SER A 32 -9.95 7.07 -5.74
N TYR A 33 -9.90 7.05 -7.08
CA TYR A 33 -10.79 6.26 -7.93
C TYR A 33 -10.69 4.77 -7.64
N VAL A 34 -9.48 4.24 -7.47
CA VAL A 34 -9.26 2.81 -7.16
C VAL A 34 -9.99 2.41 -5.89
N VAL A 35 -9.89 3.20 -4.83
CA VAL A 35 -10.56 2.88 -3.55
C VAL A 35 -12.06 3.06 -3.66
N GLN A 36 -12.53 4.05 -4.41
CA GLN A 36 -13.95 4.41 -4.47
C GLN A 36 -14.75 3.50 -5.41
N GLU A 37 -14.18 3.11 -6.56
CA GLU A 37 -14.92 2.48 -7.65
C GLU A 37 -14.64 0.97 -7.79
N VAL A 38 -13.50 0.48 -7.27
CA VAL A 38 -13.10 -0.93 -7.44
C VAL A 38 -13.78 -1.84 -6.41
N SER A 39 -14.16 -1.31 -5.24
CA SER A 39 -14.79 -2.13 -4.20
C SER A 39 -15.83 -1.35 -3.39
N PRO A 40 -17.07 -1.86 -3.28
CA PRO A 40 -18.09 -1.30 -2.40
C PRO A 40 -17.77 -1.49 -0.90
N TYR A 41 -16.72 -2.23 -0.58
CA TYR A 41 -16.23 -2.45 0.79
C TYR A 41 -15.16 -1.45 1.20
N SER A 42 -15.00 -0.41 0.45
CA SER A 42 -14.06 0.69 0.73
C SER A 42 -14.80 1.96 1.08
N ALA A 43 -14.24 2.73 2.00
CA ALA A 43 -14.75 4.04 2.36
C ALA A 43 -13.67 5.09 2.11
N LEU A 44 -14.06 6.20 1.49
CA LEU A 44 -13.19 7.34 1.24
C LEU A 44 -13.63 8.53 2.11
N LEU A 45 -12.69 9.05 2.89
CA LEU A 45 -12.87 10.22 3.74
C LEU A 45 -12.21 11.44 3.10
N THR A 46 -12.96 12.52 3.01
CA THR A 46 -12.46 13.84 2.64
C THR A 46 -12.49 14.73 3.86
N GLY A 47 -11.34 15.29 4.25
CA GLY A 47 -11.24 16.13 5.46
C GLY A 47 -11.09 15.36 6.76
N GLY A 48 -11.28 16.06 7.89
CA GLY A 48 -11.06 15.53 9.22
C GLY A 48 -12.12 14.52 9.67
N THR A 49 -11.73 13.59 10.54
CA THR A 49 -12.63 12.62 11.17
C THR A 49 -12.46 12.61 12.68
N THR A 50 -13.36 11.94 13.40
CA THR A 50 -13.29 11.77 14.84
C THR A 50 -12.84 10.37 15.22
N VAL A 51 -12.34 10.20 16.44
CA VAL A 51 -11.98 8.87 16.98
C VAL A 51 -13.18 7.94 17.00
N ALA A 52 -14.36 8.45 17.35
CA ALA A 52 -15.60 7.67 17.39
C ALA A 52 -16.01 7.17 16.00
N ASN A 53 -15.87 8.00 14.98
CA ASN A 53 -16.19 7.60 13.59
C ASN A 53 -15.20 6.54 13.08
N LEU A 54 -13.91 6.78 13.27
CA LEU A 54 -12.87 5.90 12.72
C LEU A 54 -12.73 4.59 13.51
N PHE A 55 -12.79 4.66 14.85
CA PHE A 55 -12.48 3.57 15.77
C PHE A 55 -13.67 3.06 16.60
N GLY A 56 -14.85 3.65 16.43
CA GLY A 56 -16.05 3.26 17.16
C GLY A 56 -16.28 4.07 18.46
N HIS A 57 -17.46 3.93 18.99
CA HIS A 57 -17.86 4.65 20.21
C HIS A 57 -17.32 3.94 21.47
N MET A 58 -16.99 4.70 22.51
CA MET A 58 -16.44 4.17 23.77
C MET A 58 -17.35 3.15 24.48
N SER A 59 -18.66 3.20 24.23
CA SER A 59 -19.62 2.24 24.76
C SER A 59 -19.64 0.88 24.04
N GLY A 60 -18.85 0.70 22.99
CA GLY A 60 -18.85 -0.51 22.16
C GLY A 60 -20.10 -0.72 21.29
N ARG A 61 -21.14 0.12 21.47
CA ARG A 61 -22.42 -0.04 20.75
C ARG A 61 -22.36 0.26 19.26
N GLN A 62 -21.40 1.07 18.85
CA GLN A 62 -21.21 1.45 17.45
C GLN A 62 -19.78 1.13 17.03
N LYS A 63 -19.65 0.27 16.01
CA LYS A 63 -18.37 -0.06 15.39
C LYS A 63 -17.81 1.14 14.61
N GLY A 64 -16.50 1.28 14.61
CA GLY A 64 -15.80 2.27 13.80
C GLY A 64 -15.55 1.79 12.38
N MET A 65 -15.17 2.72 11.51
CA MET A 65 -14.91 2.42 10.11
C MET A 65 -13.87 1.32 9.92
N VAL A 66 -12.81 1.28 10.73
CA VAL A 66 -11.76 0.25 10.63
C VAL A 66 -12.22 -1.17 10.97
N GLN A 67 -13.42 -1.32 11.55
CA GLN A 67 -14.02 -2.60 11.87
C GLN A 67 -15.08 -3.04 10.84
N ILE A 68 -15.54 -2.11 9.99
CA ILE A 68 -16.66 -2.32 9.06
C ILE A 68 -16.15 -2.45 7.63
N TRP A 69 -15.20 -1.60 7.26
CA TRP A 69 -14.69 -1.50 5.90
C TRP A 69 -13.42 -2.32 5.71
N ASP A 70 -13.18 -2.76 4.50
CA ASP A 70 -11.93 -3.43 4.10
C ASP A 70 -10.81 -2.43 3.88
N VAL A 71 -11.16 -1.23 3.39
CA VAL A 71 -10.22 -0.10 3.22
C VAL A 71 -10.85 1.18 3.71
N VAL A 72 -10.09 1.95 4.47
CA VAL A 72 -10.42 3.34 4.80
C VAL A 72 -9.39 4.23 4.11
N GLY A 73 -9.83 4.92 3.08
CA GLY A 73 -9.03 5.87 2.32
C GLY A 73 -9.20 7.29 2.87
N PHE A 74 -8.11 8.04 2.93
CA PHE A 74 -8.09 9.48 3.20
C PHE A 74 -7.69 10.20 1.93
N ASP A 75 -8.63 10.92 1.33
CA ASP A 75 -8.36 11.74 0.16
C ASP A 75 -7.94 13.17 0.58
N GLU A 76 -7.18 13.81 -0.30
CA GLU A 76 -6.67 15.16 -0.07
C GLU A 76 -6.03 15.31 1.31
N VAL A 77 -5.02 14.46 1.60
CA VAL A 77 -4.38 14.42 2.93
C VAL A 77 -3.90 15.77 3.45
N ALA A 78 -3.67 16.75 2.57
CA ALA A 78 -3.34 18.12 2.96
C ALA A 78 -4.45 18.76 3.81
N ASP A 79 -5.71 18.38 3.62
CA ASP A 79 -6.85 18.91 4.37
C ASP A 79 -7.01 18.27 5.75
N LEU A 80 -6.25 17.21 6.04
CA LEU A 80 -6.22 16.56 7.36
C LEU A 80 -5.50 17.38 8.45
N GLN A 81 -5.08 18.62 8.17
CA GLN A 81 -4.42 19.52 9.14
C GLN A 81 -5.29 19.75 10.40
N LYS A 82 -6.61 19.64 10.26
CA LYS A 82 -7.57 19.79 11.37
C LYS A 82 -7.85 18.48 12.11
N MET A 83 -7.13 17.41 11.80
CA MET A 83 -7.35 16.12 12.48
C MET A 83 -6.93 16.21 13.96
N PRO A 84 -7.81 15.80 14.90
CA PRO A 84 -7.46 15.78 16.31
C PRO A 84 -6.25 14.89 16.60
N LYS A 85 -5.36 15.32 17.49
CA LYS A 85 -4.19 14.53 17.92
C LYS A 85 -4.54 13.12 18.38
N GLU A 86 -5.68 12.98 19.05
CA GLU A 86 -6.18 11.70 19.55
C GLU A 86 -6.44 10.70 18.40
N VAL A 87 -6.98 11.18 17.26
CA VAL A 87 -7.18 10.34 16.07
C VAL A 87 -5.85 9.84 15.55
N VAL A 88 -4.85 10.72 15.39
CA VAL A 88 -3.51 10.36 14.90
C VAL A 88 -2.83 9.38 15.86
N THR A 89 -2.96 9.60 17.18
CA THR A 89 -2.37 8.70 18.18
C THR A 89 -3.01 7.31 18.14
N THR A 90 -4.34 7.22 18.06
CA THR A 90 -5.05 5.94 17.96
C THR A 90 -4.75 5.24 16.63
N MET A 91 -4.72 6.00 15.54
CA MET A 91 -4.37 5.49 14.21
C MET A 91 -2.93 4.94 14.17
N LYS A 92 -1.99 5.59 14.86
CA LYS A 92 -0.61 5.11 15.00
C LYS A 92 -0.55 3.74 15.68
N THR A 93 -1.32 3.55 16.76
CA THR A 93 -1.42 2.24 17.45
C THR A 93 -2.06 1.20 16.54
N TYR A 94 -3.16 1.55 15.87
CA TYR A 94 -3.84 0.69 14.92
C TYR A 94 -2.93 0.26 13.75
N CYS A 95 -2.18 1.17 13.17
CA CYS A 95 -1.26 0.89 12.08
C CYS A 95 -0.11 -0.08 12.47
N GLU A 96 0.26 -0.16 13.75
CA GLU A 96 1.28 -1.09 14.25
C GLU A 96 0.76 -2.53 14.33
N SER A 97 -0.44 -2.71 14.93
CA SER A 97 -0.91 -4.03 15.37
C SER A 97 -2.27 -4.46 14.82
N GLY A 98 -3.02 -3.56 14.16
CA GLY A 98 -4.42 -3.80 13.80
C GLY A 98 -5.37 -3.74 15.00
N THR A 99 -4.86 -3.34 16.19
CA THR A 99 -5.64 -3.24 17.42
C THR A 99 -5.59 -1.83 17.99
N PHE A 100 -6.57 -1.46 18.76
CA PHE A 100 -6.67 -0.18 19.43
C PHE A 100 -7.52 -0.29 20.70
N GLN A 101 -7.36 0.67 21.61
CA GLN A 101 -8.11 0.67 22.86
C GLN A 101 -9.38 1.52 22.70
N ARG A 102 -10.52 0.98 23.16
CA ARG A 102 -11.78 1.73 23.30
C ARG A 102 -12.41 1.45 24.66
N GLY A 103 -12.46 2.50 25.50
CA GLY A 103 -12.82 2.32 26.89
C GLY A 103 -11.84 1.37 27.59
N GLN A 104 -12.37 0.29 28.16
CA GLN A 104 -11.57 -0.74 28.84
C GLN A 104 -11.22 -1.94 27.94
N GLU A 105 -11.71 -1.97 26.70
CA GLU A 105 -11.54 -3.11 25.81
C GLU A 105 -10.48 -2.85 24.74
N ALA A 106 -9.67 -3.86 24.45
CA ALA A 106 -8.85 -3.91 23.27
C ALA A 106 -9.68 -4.43 22.10
N VAL A 107 -9.77 -3.67 21.03
CA VAL A 107 -10.59 -3.94 19.85
C VAL A 107 -9.68 -4.13 18.64
N SER A 108 -10.02 -5.04 17.76
CA SER A 108 -9.33 -5.25 16.49
C SER A 108 -10.15 -4.73 15.31
N GLY A 109 -9.45 -4.39 14.25
CA GLY A 109 -10.02 -4.09 12.94
C GLY A 109 -9.13 -4.65 11.85
N ASP A 110 -9.71 -4.91 10.68
CA ASP A 110 -9.01 -5.50 9.53
C ASP A 110 -8.76 -4.50 8.40
N ALA A 111 -9.31 -3.28 8.51
CA ALA A 111 -9.21 -2.29 7.45
C ALA A 111 -7.77 -1.88 7.16
N SER A 112 -7.45 -1.77 5.90
CA SER A 112 -6.24 -1.12 5.43
C SER A 112 -6.43 0.40 5.44
N ILE A 113 -5.36 1.13 5.75
CA ILE A 113 -5.35 2.60 5.72
C ILE A 113 -4.60 3.06 4.47
N ALA A 114 -5.30 3.79 3.61
CA ALA A 114 -4.71 4.37 2.41
C ALA A 114 -4.82 5.90 2.46
N MET A 115 -3.72 6.60 2.22
CA MET A 115 -3.67 8.06 2.24
C MET A 115 -3.29 8.57 0.87
N PHE A 116 -4.09 9.47 0.32
CA PHE A 116 -3.91 10.02 -1.01
C PHE A 116 -3.71 11.53 -0.96
N GLY A 117 -2.69 12.01 -1.66
CA GLY A 117 -2.40 13.44 -1.71
C GLY A 117 -1.86 13.89 -3.06
N ASN A 118 -2.05 15.18 -3.33
CA ASN A 118 -1.53 15.81 -4.51
C ASN A 118 -0.20 16.51 -4.19
N THR A 119 0.78 16.35 -5.08
CA THR A 119 2.05 17.07 -5.00
C THR A 119 1.90 18.44 -5.64
N ASN A 120 2.35 19.48 -4.94
CA ASN A 120 2.28 20.87 -5.42
C ASN A 120 3.61 21.35 -6.00
N GLN A 121 4.65 20.52 -5.94
CA GLN A 121 5.97 20.81 -6.47
C GLN A 121 6.31 19.88 -7.63
N PRO A 122 7.19 20.29 -8.55
CA PRO A 122 7.74 19.40 -9.56
C PRO A 122 8.37 18.16 -8.93
N VAL A 123 8.17 17.00 -9.56
CA VAL A 123 8.63 15.70 -9.05
C VAL A 123 10.15 15.67 -8.85
N ASP A 124 10.90 16.19 -9.81
CA ASP A 124 12.36 16.32 -9.77
C ASP A 124 12.84 17.12 -8.56
N VAL A 125 12.14 18.21 -8.20
CA VAL A 125 12.46 18.98 -7.00
C VAL A 125 12.19 18.14 -5.73
N MET A 126 11.08 17.44 -5.68
CA MET A 126 10.72 16.59 -4.54
C MET A 126 11.72 15.43 -4.35
N VAL A 127 12.11 14.78 -5.45
CA VAL A 127 13.09 13.69 -5.45
C VAL A 127 14.47 14.20 -5.03
N GLN A 128 14.93 15.34 -5.60
CA GLN A 128 16.24 15.91 -5.28
C GLN A 128 16.31 16.41 -3.84
N THR A 129 15.27 17.07 -3.35
CA THR A 129 15.22 17.55 -1.96
C THR A 129 14.89 16.43 -0.98
N GLY A 130 14.26 15.35 -1.48
CA GLY A 130 13.82 14.18 -0.73
C GLY A 130 12.71 14.48 0.28
N HIS A 131 11.95 15.53 0.09
CA HIS A 131 10.77 15.86 0.91
C HIS A 131 9.52 15.20 0.34
N LEU A 132 9.52 13.87 0.24
CA LEU A 132 8.43 13.10 -0.35
C LEU A 132 7.10 13.27 0.39
N PHE A 133 7.14 13.49 1.70
CA PHE A 133 5.95 13.68 2.55
C PHE A 133 5.53 15.16 2.70
N ALA A 134 6.11 16.08 1.93
CA ALA A 134 5.75 17.49 1.99
C ALA A 134 4.24 17.80 1.87
N PRO A 135 3.45 17.05 1.08
CA PRO A 135 2.00 17.27 1.01
C PRO A 135 1.21 16.82 2.25
N MET A 136 1.83 16.04 3.15
CA MET A 136 1.17 15.54 4.35
C MET A 136 1.00 16.67 5.40
N PRO A 137 -0.05 16.63 6.23
CA PRO A 137 -0.19 17.59 7.33
C PRO A 137 0.92 17.42 8.35
N ASP A 138 1.32 18.54 8.98
CA ASP A 138 2.45 18.60 9.92
C ASP A 138 2.34 17.57 11.05
N ILE A 139 1.12 17.36 11.56
CA ILE A 139 0.85 16.40 12.65
C ILE A 139 1.19 14.94 12.28
N ILE A 140 1.26 14.61 10.99
CA ILE A 140 1.64 13.29 10.46
C ILE A 140 3.06 13.35 9.90
N ARG A 141 3.36 14.38 9.08
CA ARG A 141 4.65 14.54 8.40
C ARG A 141 5.82 14.58 9.38
N ASP A 142 5.64 15.25 10.51
CA ASP A 142 6.70 15.47 11.49
C ASP A 142 6.69 14.39 12.61
N ASP A 143 5.74 13.45 12.59
CA ASP A 143 5.68 12.28 13.49
C ASP A 143 6.42 11.09 12.86
N MET A 144 7.72 10.96 13.14
CA MET A 144 8.55 9.83 12.67
C MET A 144 7.96 8.46 13.04
N ALA A 145 7.36 8.36 14.25
CA ALA A 145 6.77 7.12 14.69
C ALA A 145 5.52 6.73 13.88
N PHE A 146 4.77 7.70 13.37
CA PHE A 146 3.66 7.45 12.45
C PHE A 146 4.19 7.01 11.09
N ILE A 147 5.13 7.78 10.51
CA ILE A 147 5.71 7.48 9.20
C ILE A 147 6.34 6.09 9.18
N ASP A 148 7.07 5.69 10.23
CA ASP A 148 7.70 4.37 10.29
C ASP A 148 6.69 3.20 10.30
N ARG A 149 5.40 3.46 10.56
CA ARG A 149 4.31 2.46 10.50
C ARG A 149 3.66 2.33 9.13
N LEU A 150 4.02 3.19 8.19
CA LEU A 150 3.59 3.07 6.81
C LEU A 150 4.38 1.93 6.14
N HIS A 151 3.67 0.97 5.60
CA HIS A 151 4.29 -0.16 4.92
C HIS A 151 4.87 0.25 3.56
N PHE A 152 4.24 1.24 2.92
CA PHE A 152 4.40 1.50 1.51
C PHE A 152 4.27 2.99 1.18
N TYR A 153 5.23 3.50 0.42
CA TYR A 153 5.10 4.79 -0.25
C TYR A 153 4.98 4.56 -1.75
N LEU A 154 3.85 4.91 -2.34
CA LEU A 154 3.63 4.84 -3.77
C LEU A 154 3.91 6.21 -4.39
N PRO A 155 4.93 6.32 -5.24
CA PRO A 155 5.18 7.54 -6.00
C PRO A 155 4.14 7.67 -7.11
N GLY A 156 3.11 8.48 -6.87
CA GLY A 156 1.99 8.63 -7.81
C GLY A 156 2.39 9.21 -9.18
N TRP A 157 3.61 9.77 -9.31
CA TRP A 157 4.16 10.19 -10.61
C TRP A 157 4.64 9.02 -11.49
N GLU A 158 4.81 7.83 -10.93
CA GLU A 158 5.07 6.60 -11.68
C GLU A 158 3.79 5.98 -12.24
N ILE A 159 2.62 6.46 -11.80
CA ILE A 159 1.33 6.01 -12.30
C ILE A 159 0.93 6.90 -13.49
N PRO A 160 0.59 6.33 -14.65
CA PRO A 160 0.16 7.12 -15.79
C PRO A 160 -1.12 7.88 -15.47
N LYS A 161 -1.22 9.11 -16.00
CA LYS A 161 -2.48 9.86 -15.91
C LYS A 161 -3.60 9.10 -16.63
N MET A 162 -4.79 9.13 -16.04
CA MET A 162 -5.99 8.56 -16.65
C MET A 162 -6.27 9.26 -17.99
N ARG A 163 -6.37 8.48 -19.06
CA ARG A 163 -6.63 8.91 -20.42
C ARG A 163 -7.71 8.02 -21.03
N ASN A 164 -8.44 8.53 -22.00
CA ASN A 164 -9.53 7.79 -22.64
C ASN A 164 -9.07 6.49 -23.32
N ASP A 165 -7.83 6.43 -23.79
CA ASP A 165 -7.23 5.24 -24.41
C ASP A 165 -6.92 4.12 -23.42
N LEU A 166 -6.98 4.39 -22.11
CA LEU A 166 -6.84 3.39 -21.05
C LEU A 166 -8.16 2.66 -20.74
N PHE A 167 -9.29 3.18 -21.22
CA PHE A 167 -10.58 2.54 -21.04
C PHE A 167 -10.86 1.60 -22.21
N THR A 168 -11.28 0.38 -21.89
CA THR A 168 -11.67 -0.59 -22.91
C THR A 168 -13.07 -0.31 -23.42
N ASN A 169 -13.27 -0.50 -24.74
CA ASN A 169 -14.60 -0.52 -25.37
C ASN A 169 -15.19 -1.94 -25.42
N HIS A 170 -14.51 -2.94 -24.87
CA HIS A 170 -14.97 -4.31 -24.76
C HIS A 170 -15.80 -4.52 -23.50
N TYR A 171 -16.43 -5.69 -23.38
CA TYR A 171 -17.15 -6.07 -22.17
C TYR A 171 -16.23 -5.95 -20.95
N GLY A 172 -16.67 -5.18 -19.96
CA GLY A 172 -15.98 -5.01 -18.71
C GLY A 172 -16.25 -6.16 -17.74
N PHE A 173 -15.39 -6.28 -16.75
CA PHE A 173 -15.60 -7.18 -15.64
C PHE A 173 -16.62 -6.58 -14.67
N VAL A 174 -17.46 -7.43 -14.09
CA VAL A 174 -18.45 -6.99 -13.08
C VAL A 174 -17.69 -6.62 -11.80
N VAL A 175 -17.71 -5.33 -11.43
CA VAL A 175 -16.97 -4.77 -10.30
C VAL A 175 -17.34 -5.48 -8.98
N ASP A 176 -18.61 -5.79 -8.76
CA ASP A 176 -19.05 -6.49 -7.56
C ASP A 176 -18.41 -7.88 -7.43
N TYR A 177 -18.24 -8.59 -8.55
CA TYR A 177 -17.54 -9.87 -8.54
C TYR A 177 -16.06 -9.73 -8.21
N LEU A 178 -15.40 -8.69 -8.75
CA LEU A 178 -14.01 -8.38 -8.41
C LEU A 178 -13.87 -8.06 -6.93
N ALA A 179 -14.79 -7.28 -6.37
CA ALA A 179 -14.78 -6.92 -4.96
C ALA A 179 -14.91 -8.13 -4.04
N GLU A 180 -15.82 -9.08 -4.36
CA GLU A 180 -15.93 -10.34 -3.62
C GLU A 180 -14.66 -11.19 -3.73
N ALA A 181 -14.03 -11.25 -4.91
CA ALA A 181 -12.79 -11.95 -5.11
C ALA A 181 -11.67 -11.33 -4.25
N LEU A 182 -11.54 -10.00 -4.21
CA LEU A 182 -10.58 -9.29 -3.37
C LEU A 182 -10.81 -9.59 -1.89
N ARG A 183 -12.06 -9.64 -1.43
CA ARG A 183 -12.40 -10.03 -0.04
C ARG A 183 -11.97 -11.45 0.29
N GLU A 184 -12.14 -12.40 -0.62
CA GLU A 184 -11.65 -13.77 -0.41
C GLU A 184 -10.13 -13.81 -0.35
N LEU A 185 -9.44 -13.05 -1.21
CA LEU A 185 -7.99 -12.93 -1.18
C LEU A 185 -7.47 -12.33 0.15
N ARG A 186 -8.21 -11.43 0.78
CA ARG A 186 -7.85 -10.89 2.11
C ARG A 186 -7.72 -11.97 3.18
N LYS A 187 -8.39 -13.11 3.03
CA LYS A 187 -8.34 -14.23 3.98
C LYS A 187 -7.07 -15.06 3.84
N LEU A 188 -6.40 -14.99 2.68
CA LEU A 188 -5.14 -15.69 2.44
C LEU A 188 -3.98 -14.97 3.13
N ASN A 189 -2.89 -15.70 3.35
CA ASN A 189 -1.65 -15.15 3.91
C ASN A 189 -0.44 -15.72 3.16
N PHE A 190 0.31 -14.84 2.51
CA PHE A 190 1.55 -15.18 1.80
C PHE A 190 2.77 -14.49 2.42
N THR A 191 2.67 -13.94 3.63
CA THR A 191 3.77 -13.20 4.28
C THR A 191 5.01 -14.05 4.51
N GLU A 192 4.85 -15.36 4.76
CA GLU A 192 5.97 -16.28 5.02
C GLU A 192 6.53 -16.93 3.75
N VAL A 193 5.79 -16.86 2.64
CA VAL A 193 6.20 -17.48 1.36
C VAL A 193 7.53 -16.92 0.88
N VAL A 194 7.76 -15.63 1.08
CA VAL A 194 9.00 -14.96 0.70
C VAL A 194 10.22 -15.57 1.38
N GLU A 195 10.09 -16.00 2.64
CA GLU A 195 11.23 -16.53 3.42
C GLU A 195 11.63 -17.95 3.03
N ARG A 196 10.81 -18.63 2.23
CA ARG A 196 11.16 -19.95 1.67
C ARG A 196 12.39 -19.84 0.75
N ASP A 197 12.39 -18.86 -0.12
CA ASP A 197 13.40 -18.74 -1.20
C ASP A 197 14.38 -17.57 -0.94
N PHE A 198 14.01 -16.59 -0.12
CA PHE A 198 14.81 -15.41 0.14
C PHE A 198 14.96 -15.15 1.64
N ALA A 199 16.07 -14.54 2.02
CA ALA A 199 16.29 -13.98 3.34
C ALA A 199 16.44 -12.46 3.23
N PHE A 200 15.99 -11.71 4.22
CA PHE A 200 16.18 -10.27 4.26
C PHE A 200 17.57 -9.91 4.78
N GLY A 201 18.17 -8.89 4.21
CA GLY A 201 19.45 -8.36 4.65
C GLY A 201 19.46 -7.95 6.13
N SER A 202 20.64 -7.93 6.73
CA SER A 202 20.82 -7.70 8.17
C SER A 202 20.38 -6.30 8.63
N HIS A 203 20.34 -5.32 7.73
CA HIS A 203 19.94 -3.95 8.04
C HIS A 203 18.42 -3.72 8.12
N LEU A 204 17.60 -4.68 7.66
CA LEU A 204 16.15 -4.58 7.79
C LEU A 204 15.74 -4.92 9.23
N VAL A 205 15.24 -3.92 9.94
CA VAL A 205 14.64 -4.14 11.28
C VAL A 205 13.29 -4.85 11.16
N GLN A 206 12.77 -5.37 12.28
CA GLN A 206 11.53 -6.16 12.30
C GLN A 206 10.34 -5.45 11.63
N ARG A 207 10.22 -4.13 11.79
CA ARG A 207 9.15 -3.35 11.17
C ARG A 207 9.29 -3.27 9.66
N ASP A 208 10.52 -3.16 9.16
CA ASP A 208 10.78 -3.16 7.72
C ASP A 208 10.47 -4.52 7.10
N ARG A 209 10.88 -5.61 7.76
CA ARG A 209 10.56 -6.98 7.34
C ARG A 209 9.05 -7.20 7.26
N LYS A 210 8.31 -6.84 8.32
CA LYS A 210 6.84 -6.92 8.33
C LYS A 210 6.19 -6.13 7.19
N ALA A 211 6.68 -4.91 6.91
CA ALA A 211 6.18 -4.07 5.83
C ALA A 211 6.43 -4.70 4.45
N VAL A 212 7.64 -5.21 4.21
CA VAL A 212 8.01 -5.90 2.97
C VAL A 212 7.20 -7.19 2.79
N GLN A 213 7.08 -8.02 3.84
CA GLN A 213 6.29 -9.25 3.81
C GLN A 213 4.81 -8.99 3.49
N LYS A 214 4.20 -7.96 4.08
CA LYS A 214 2.82 -7.59 3.79
C LYS A 214 2.65 -7.08 2.36
N THR A 215 3.58 -6.27 1.88
CA THR A 215 3.57 -5.79 0.50
C THR A 215 3.72 -6.95 -0.49
N PHE A 216 4.67 -7.84 -0.24
CA PHE A 216 4.85 -9.07 -1.01
C PHE A 216 3.58 -9.92 -1.01
N SER A 217 2.98 -10.16 0.17
CA SER A 217 1.74 -10.92 0.30
C SER A 217 0.59 -10.30 -0.52
N GLY A 218 0.41 -8.98 -0.44
CA GLY A 218 -0.61 -8.29 -1.22
C GLY A 218 -0.39 -8.39 -2.73
N LEU A 219 0.86 -8.25 -3.18
CA LEU A 219 1.22 -8.44 -4.60
C LEU A 219 1.02 -9.88 -5.06
N MET A 220 1.41 -10.87 -4.24
CA MET A 220 1.16 -12.29 -4.53
C MET A 220 -0.35 -12.57 -4.70
N LYS A 221 -1.18 -12.06 -3.81
CA LYS A 221 -2.65 -12.21 -3.89
C LYS A 221 -3.23 -11.64 -5.18
N LEU A 222 -2.70 -10.51 -5.65
CA LEU A 222 -3.19 -9.84 -6.85
C LEU A 222 -2.68 -10.45 -8.14
N ILE A 223 -1.45 -10.96 -8.16
CA ILE A 223 -0.78 -11.41 -9.38
C ILE A 223 -0.75 -12.94 -9.47
N HIS A 224 -0.57 -13.60 -8.34
CA HIS A 224 -0.50 -15.06 -8.21
C HIS A 224 -1.46 -15.58 -7.12
N PRO A 225 -2.79 -15.36 -7.26
CA PRO A 225 -3.77 -15.67 -6.21
C PRO A 225 -3.83 -17.14 -5.83
N HIS A 226 -3.36 -18.04 -6.69
CA HIS A 226 -3.23 -19.48 -6.43
C HIS A 226 -2.00 -19.83 -5.57
N GLY A 227 -1.14 -18.83 -5.26
CA GLY A 227 0.02 -19.00 -4.39
C GLY A 227 1.27 -19.59 -5.06
N GLU A 228 1.20 -19.87 -6.36
CA GLU A 228 2.33 -20.40 -7.11
C GLU A 228 2.95 -19.32 -8.00
N ALA A 229 4.22 -19.07 -7.83
CA ALA A 229 5.02 -18.15 -8.62
C ALA A 229 6.43 -18.75 -8.81
N THR A 230 7.04 -18.45 -9.93
CA THR A 230 8.44 -18.82 -10.15
C THR A 230 9.35 -18.03 -9.22
N ARG A 231 10.56 -18.48 -9.03
CA ARG A 231 11.55 -17.80 -8.18
C ARG A 231 11.85 -16.38 -8.70
N GLU A 232 11.97 -16.25 -10.01
CA GLU A 232 12.21 -14.98 -10.68
C GLU A 232 11.04 -14.00 -10.47
N GLU A 233 9.81 -14.48 -10.58
CA GLU A 233 8.61 -13.68 -10.31
C GLU A 233 8.56 -13.25 -8.85
N MET A 234 8.86 -14.15 -7.91
CA MET A 234 8.94 -13.80 -6.49
C MET A 234 10.04 -12.77 -6.22
N ALA A 235 11.23 -12.91 -6.85
CA ALA A 235 12.31 -11.94 -6.72
C ALA A 235 11.88 -10.53 -7.16
N GLU A 236 11.17 -10.41 -8.30
CA GLU A 236 10.62 -9.12 -8.76
C GLU A 236 9.65 -8.52 -7.74
N LEU A 237 8.78 -9.33 -7.12
CA LEU A 237 7.84 -8.84 -6.10
C LEU A 237 8.55 -8.42 -4.81
N VAL A 238 9.61 -9.13 -4.41
CA VAL A 238 10.45 -8.77 -3.26
C VAL A 238 11.17 -7.45 -3.52
N GLU A 239 11.77 -7.28 -4.70
CA GLU A 239 12.46 -6.04 -5.09
C GLU A 239 11.49 -4.85 -5.05
N LEU A 240 10.29 -5.01 -5.62
CA LEU A 240 9.26 -3.97 -5.59
C LEU A 240 8.81 -3.62 -4.16
N ALA A 241 8.63 -4.63 -3.31
CA ALA A 241 8.24 -4.42 -1.92
C ALA A 241 9.33 -3.70 -1.11
N LEU A 242 10.60 -4.07 -1.32
CA LEU A 242 11.77 -3.42 -0.72
C LEU A 242 11.90 -1.97 -1.18
N GLU A 243 11.76 -1.72 -2.49
CA GLU A 243 11.84 -0.39 -3.09
C GLU A 243 10.84 0.58 -2.44
N MET A 244 9.58 0.17 -2.32
CA MET A 244 8.53 1.03 -1.78
C MET A 244 8.69 1.30 -0.28
N ARG A 245 9.08 0.28 0.51
CA ARG A 245 9.37 0.47 1.93
C ARG A 245 10.62 1.32 2.13
N ARG A 246 11.61 1.19 1.26
CA ARG A 246 12.80 2.00 1.31
C ARG A 246 12.51 3.49 1.18
N ARG A 247 11.55 3.91 0.33
CA ARG A 247 11.14 5.32 0.23
C ARG A 247 10.63 5.89 1.56
N VAL A 248 9.90 5.09 2.34
CA VAL A 248 9.51 5.49 3.70
C VAL A 248 10.75 5.72 4.58
N LYS A 249 11.76 4.85 4.49
CA LYS A 249 13.00 5.00 5.27
C LYS A 249 13.84 6.18 4.82
N GLU A 250 13.92 6.47 3.53
CA GLU A 250 14.65 7.65 3.05
C GLU A 250 14.02 8.95 3.58
N GLN A 251 12.70 8.99 3.75
CA GLN A 251 12.03 10.11 4.39
C GLN A 251 12.38 10.23 5.88
N LEU A 252 12.42 9.10 6.60
CA LEU A 252 12.83 9.10 8.02
C LEU A 252 14.27 9.59 8.22
N LYS A 253 15.19 9.24 7.32
CA LYS A 253 16.57 9.78 7.32
C LYS A 253 16.58 11.31 7.24
N LYS A 254 15.68 11.88 6.43
CA LYS A 254 15.61 13.33 6.23
C LYS A 254 14.99 14.08 7.41
N LEU A 255 14.15 13.41 8.17
CA LEU A 255 13.62 13.95 9.43
C LEU A 255 14.66 13.97 10.56
N GLY A 256 15.86 13.41 10.35
CA GLY A 256 17.03 13.66 11.18
C GLY A 256 17.35 12.62 12.25
N SER A 257 16.80 11.42 12.19
CA SER A 257 17.22 10.37 13.12
C SER A 257 18.45 9.62 12.62
N PHE A 258 19.54 9.66 13.38
CA PHE A 258 20.81 8.98 13.06
C PHE A 258 20.65 7.47 12.88
N GLU A 259 19.69 6.84 13.56
CA GLU A 259 19.45 5.41 13.49
C GLU A 259 19.06 4.91 12.08
N TYR A 260 18.51 5.80 11.23
CA TYR A 260 18.10 5.44 9.87
C TYR A 260 19.21 5.66 8.82
N HIS A 261 20.28 6.38 9.13
CA HIS A 261 21.30 6.75 8.15
C HIS A 261 22.05 5.56 7.55
N GLN A 262 22.27 4.50 8.31
CA GLN A 262 22.99 3.32 7.86
C GLN A 262 22.09 2.22 7.29
N THR A 263 20.78 2.47 7.15
CA THR A 263 19.84 1.46 6.66
C THR A 263 20.07 1.19 5.18
N SER A 264 20.42 -0.04 4.84
CA SER A 264 20.40 -0.55 3.48
C SER A 264 19.27 -1.57 3.32
N PHE A 265 18.74 -1.70 2.12
CA PHE A 265 17.68 -2.63 1.80
C PHE A 265 18.21 -3.67 0.83
N SER A 266 18.23 -4.92 1.25
CA SER A 266 18.71 -6.05 0.46
C SER A 266 17.93 -7.31 0.77
N TYR A 267 18.02 -8.27 -0.13
CA TYR A 267 17.59 -9.63 0.08
C TYR A 267 18.67 -10.60 -0.39
N ILE A 268 18.69 -11.79 0.17
CA ILE A 268 19.65 -12.84 -0.10
C ILE A 268 18.87 -14.01 -0.69
N ASP A 269 19.23 -14.41 -1.89
CA ASP A 269 18.75 -15.64 -2.49
C ASP A 269 19.33 -16.85 -1.73
N ARG A 270 18.45 -17.69 -1.18
CA ARG A 270 18.87 -18.80 -0.30
C ARG A 270 19.57 -19.92 -1.04
N GLU A 271 19.33 -20.07 -2.34
CA GLU A 271 19.96 -21.12 -3.16
C GLU A 271 21.37 -20.73 -3.57
N THR A 272 21.51 -19.48 -4.05
CA THR A 272 22.79 -18.99 -4.58
C THR A 272 23.66 -18.29 -3.53
N GLY A 273 23.07 -17.90 -2.38
CA GLY A 273 23.72 -17.06 -1.37
C GLY A 273 23.99 -15.62 -1.84
N HIS A 274 23.53 -15.25 -3.03
CA HIS A 274 23.79 -13.93 -3.59
C HIS A 274 22.90 -12.86 -2.93
N GLU A 275 23.52 -11.80 -2.41
CA GLU A 275 22.84 -10.66 -1.86
C GLU A 275 22.61 -9.58 -2.92
N ARG A 276 21.36 -9.11 -3.07
CA ARG A 276 20.97 -8.01 -3.95
C ARG A 276 20.49 -6.81 -3.16
N PHE A 277 21.07 -5.65 -3.47
CA PHE A 277 20.71 -4.38 -2.86
C PHE A 277 19.69 -3.64 -3.71
N VAL A 278 18.64 -3.15 -3.07
CA VAL A 278 17.57 -2.38 -3.71
C VAL A 278 17.75 -0.91 -3.39
N GLY A 279 17.95 -0.09 -4.42
CA GLY A 279 18.07 1.36 -4.34
C GLY A 279 16.79 2.08 -4.75
N VAL A 280 16.69 3.36 -4.41
CA VAL A 280 15.61 4.25 -4.86
C VAL A 280 16.21 5.54 -5.41
N PRO A 281 15.55 6.23 -6.38
CA PRO A 281 16.05 7.46 -6.98
C PRO A 281 16.33 8.57 -5.96
N GLU A 282 15.59 8.59 -4.88
CA GLU A 282 15.65 9.61 -3.82
C GLU A 282 16.91 9.56 -2.96
N GLN A 283 17.76 8.56 -3.16
CA GLN A 283 19.03 8.42 -2.41
C GLN A 283 20.16 9.35 -2.88
N GLY A 284 20.04 9.95 -4.01
CA GLY A 284 21.02 10.86 -4.60
C GLY A 284 21.15 10.74 -6.12
N GLY A 285 20.54 11.66 -6.81
CA GLY A 285 20.96 12.20 -8.09
C GLY A 285 21.13 11.27 -9.28
N ARG A 286 20.32 10.22 -9.47
CA ARG A 286 20.31 9.46 -10.74
C ARG A 286 18.89 9.31 -11.30
N ASN A 287 18.76 9.84 -12.50
CA ASN A 287 17.71 9.67 -13.51
C ASN A 287 16.39 9.06 -13.03
N LEU A 288 15.38 9.93 -12.96
CA LEU A 288 13.98 9.55 -13.00
C LEU A 288 13.78 8.57 -14.14
N ALA A 289 13.33 7.37 -13.83
CA ALA A 289 12.85 6.45 -14.85
C ALA A 289 11.77 7.15 -15.67
N ALA A 290 11.87 7.08 -16.98
CA ALA A 290 10.89 7.67 -17.88
C ALA A 290 9.48 7.15 -17.53
N PRO A 291 8.44 7.97 -17.64
CA PRO A 291 7.07 7.53 -17.39
C PRO A 291 6.77 6.32 -18.28
N LEU A 292 6.14 5.32 -17.69
CA LEU A 292 5.78 4.07 -18.34
C LEU A 292 4.98 4.34 -19.61
N GLN A 293 5.57 4.09 -20.78
CA GLN A 293 4.87 4.07 -22.05
C GLN A 293 4.42 2.63 -22.31
N GLY A 294 3.12 2.43 -22.53
CA GLY A 294 2.58 1.18 -23.04
C GLY A 294 1.56 0.44 -22.16
N TRP A 295 0.42 1.06 -21.94
CA TRP A 295 -0.72 0.38 -21.36
C TRP A 295 -1.60 -0.26 -22.45
N THR A 296 -1.78 -1.58 -22.41
CA THR A 296 -2.83 -2.26 -23.15
C THR A 296 -3.74 -2.98 -22.16
N GLY A 297 -5.05 -2.88 -22.34
CA GLY A 297 -6.09 -3.42 -21.45
C GLY A 297 -6.10 -4.94 -21.21
N GLN A 298 -5.01 -5.64 -21.53
CA GLN A 298 -4.86 -7.09 -21.35
C GLN A 298 -4.60 -7.51 -19.90
N SER A 299 -4.16 -6.59 -19.05
CA SER A 299 -3.78 -6.90 -17.65
C SER A 299 -4.96 -7.31 -16.77
N LEU A 300 -6.14 -6.74 -17.01
CA LEU A 300 -7.35 -7.07 -16.27
C LEU A 300 -7.83 -8.51 -16.57
N ASN A 301 -7.67 -8.97 -17.80
CA ASN A 301 -8.05 -10.32 -18.22
C ASN A 301 -7.22 -11.42 -17.53
N LEU A 302 -5.95 -11.16 -17.29
CA LEU A 302 -5.06 -12.10 -16.56
C LEU A 302 -5.51 -12.27 -15.10
N PHE A 303 -5.89 -11.18 -14.43
CA PHE A 303 -6.41 -11.22 -13.07
C PHE A 303 -7.72 -12.02 -12.99
N ILE A 304 -8.63 -11.84 -13.94
CA ILE A 304 -9.92 -12.55 -14.00
C ILE A 304 -9.72 -14.07 -14.08
N VAL A 305 -8.83 -14.54 -14.94
CA VAL A 305 -8.54 -15.97 -15.12
C VAL A 305 -7.93 -16.57 -13.85
N ALA A 306 -7.07 -15.83 -13.16
CA ALA A 306 -6.37 -16.29 -11.96
C ALA A 306 -7.27 -16.39 -10.71
N VAL A 307 -8.30 -15.55 -10.58
CA VAL A 307 -9.18 -15.51 -9.40
C VAL A 307 -10.41 -16.43 -9.54
N SER A 308 -10.79 -16.75 -10.77
CA SER A 308 -12.00 -17.56 -11.05
C SER A 308 -12.05 -18.91 -10.29
N PRO A 309 -10.95 -19.65 -10.07
CA PRO A 309 -10.96 -20.91 -9.31
C PRO A 309 -11.18 -20.75 -7.80
N LEU A 310 -10.93 -19.54 -7.24
CA LEU A 310 -10.97 -19.26 -5.80
C LEU A 310 -12.38 -18.94 -5.29
N LEU A 311 -13.31 -18.69 -6.20
CA LEU A 311 -14.66 -18.31 -5.82
C LEU A 311 -15.57 -19.51 -5.63
N PRO A 312 -16.47 -19.51 -4.64
CA PRO A 312 -17.40 -20.59 -4.42
C PRO A 312 -18.27 -20.78 -5.68
N LYS A 313 -18.26 -21.98 -6.24
CA LYS A 313 -19.19 -22.35 -7.32
C LYS A 313 -20.60 -22.13 -6.81
N LYS A 314 -21.31 -21.12 -7.32
CA LYS A 314 -22.74 -21.00 -7.06
C LYS A 314 -23.38 -22.31 -7.50
N SER A 315 -23.92 -23.07 -6.54
CA SER A 315 -24.77 -24.21 -6.86
C SER A 315 -25.94 -23.68 -7.70
N ALA A 316 -26.00 -24.09 -8.96
CA ALA A 316 -27.14 -23.85 -9.80
C ALA A 316 -28.36 -24.47 -9.09
N LYS A 317 -29.30 -23.65 -8.67
CA LYS A 317 -30.65 -23.99 -8.36
C LYS A 317 -31.55 -23.29 -9.35
#